data_54358b7a0f928ffeb53ead4aed32d9ac
#
_entry.id   54358b7a0f928ffeb53ead4aed32d9ac
#
_cell.length_a   1.000
_cell.length_b   1.000
_cell.length_c   1.000
_cell.angle_alpha   90.00
_cell.angle_beta   90.00
_cell.angle_gamma   90.00
#
_symmetry.space_group_name_H-M   'P 1'
#
loop_
_entity.id
_entity.type
_entity.pdbx_description
1 polymer ?
#
loop_
_entity_poly.entity_id
_entity_poly.type
_entity_poly.pdbx_seq_one_letter_code
_entity_poly.pdbx_strand_id
1 'polypeptide(L)'
;MRYLRFKRWLTELNQTTDGIDAVYFEEVRRHAGVDAAHAYGGFMAHLTAWCEHHQIPYQGVPVGTIKKHATGKGNAGKADMIAAMQALGHQPEDDNEADALALLYLAIEQGGMA
;
A
#
# COMPACT_ATOMS: atom_id res chain seq x y z
N MET A 1 6.93 -13.56 15.62
CA MET A 1 6.52 -12.36 16.38
C MET A 1 6.22 -11.16 15.50
N ARG A 2 6.82 -11.06 14.31
CA ARG A 2 6.57 -9.92 13.41
C ARG A 2 5.12 -9.77 12.98
N TYR A 3 4.40 -10.87 12.77
CA TYR A 3 3.00 -10.79 12.38
C TYR A 3 2.10 -10.30 13.50
N LEU A 4 2.41 -10.67 14.75
CA LEU A 4 1.68 -10.17 15.91
C LEU A 4 1.92 -8.68 16.11
N ARG A 5 3.16 -8.21 15.91
CA ARG A 5 3.48 -6.78 15.98
C ARG A 5 2.72 -6.00 14.91
N PHE A 6 2.67 -6.54 13.71
CA PHE A 6 1.95 -5.93 12.60
C PHE A 6 0.46 -5.78 12.91
N LYS A 7 -0.17 -6.85 13.41
CA LYS A 7 -1.59 -6.81 13.76
C LYS A 7 -1.88 -5.87 14.92
N ARG A 8 -0.98 -5.81 15.89
CA ARG A 8 -1.10 -4.86 17.00
C ARG A 8 -1.01 -3.42 16.50
N TRP A 9 -0.08 -3.15 15.60
CA TRP A 9 0.05 -1.84 15.00
C TRP A 9 -1.22 -1.42 14.25
N LEU A 10 -1.80 -2.33 13.47
CA LEU A 10 -3.07 -2.07 12.77
C LEU A 10 -4.19 -1.75 13.77
N THR A 11 -4.28 -2.51 14.85
CA THR A 11 -5.29 -2.31 15.87
C THR A 11 -5.13 -0.95 16.55
N GLU A 12 -3.90 -0.61 16.92
CA GLU A 12 -3.61 0.70 17.52
C GLU A 12 -3.96 1.84 16.57
N LEU A 13 -3.59 1.70 15.30
CA LEU A 13 -3.90 2.72 14.29
C LEU A 13 -5.41 2.90 14.14
N ASN A 14 -6.15 1.80 14.13
CA ASN A 14 -7.61 1.83 14.02
C ASN A 14 -8.26 2.48 15.23
N GLN A 15 -7.65 2.34 16.41
CA GLN A 15 -8.17 2.92 17.65
C GLN A 15 -7.80 4.39 17.83
N THR A 16 -6.61 4.79 17.36
CA THR A 16 -6.12 6.16 17.55
C THR A 16 -6.61 7.15 16.49
N THR A 17 -7.14 6.65 15.39
CA THR A 17 -7.83 7.46 14.38
C THR A 17 -9.33 7.23 14.57
N ASP A 18 -10.16 7.89 13.80
CA ASP A 18 -11.61 7.67 13.84
C ASP A 18 -12.00 6.35 13.16
N GLY A 19 -11.08 5.42 13.10
CA GLY A 19 -11.25 4.14 12.43
C GLY A 19 -10.67 4.17 11.02
N ILE A 20 -10.34 2.97 10.54
CA ILE A 20 -9.83 2.78 9.18
C ILE A 20 -11.02 2.46 8.28
N ASP A 21 -11.24 3.26 7.25
CA ASP A 21 -12.36 3.08 6.34
C ASP A 21 -12.10 2.03 5.26
N ALA A 22 -10.86 1.94 4.81
CA ALA A 22 -10.46 0.98 3.78
C ALA A 22 -8.95 0.78 3.82
N VAL A 23 -8.51 -0.35 3.30
CA VAL A 23 -7.08 -0.66 3.17
C VAL A 23 -6.77 -0.94 1.72
N TYR A 24 -5.77 -0.24 1.19
CA TYR A 24 -5.24 -0.49 -0.14
C TYR A 24 -3.81 -0.96 -0.01
N PHE A 25 -3.43 -1.96 -0.78
CA PHE A 25 -2.08 -2.49 -0.75
C PHE A 25 -1.58 -2.78 -2.16
N GLU A 26 -0.25 -2.76 -2.32
CA GLU A 26 0.35 -3.12 -3.59
C GLU A 26 0.25 -4.63 -3.79
N GLU A 27 -0.33 -5.03 -4.92
CA GLU A 27 -0.43 -6.42 -5.30
C GLU A 27 0.85 -6.84 -6.01
N VAL A 28 1.70 -7.56 -5.30
CA VAL A 28 2.98 -8.02 -5.81
C VAL A 28 2.83 -9.43 -6.36
N ARG A 29 3.05 -9.60 -7.66
CA ARG A 29 2.90 -10.91 -8.32
C ARG A 29 4.21 -11.64 -8.52
N ARG A 30 5.33 -10.91 -8.52
CA ARG A 30 6.66 -11.50 -8.67
C ARG A 30 7.56 -11.06 -7.54
N HIS A 31 8.31 -12.00 -7.00
CA HIS A 31 9.19 -11.75 -5.87
C HIS A 31 10.62 -12.13 -6.22
N ALA A 32 11.58 -11.51 -5.54
CA ALA A 32 13.00 -11.75 -5.76
C ALA A 32 13.44 -13.15 -5.33
N GLY A 33 12.64 -13.84 -4.52
CA GLY A 33 12.96 -15.19 -4.08
C GLY A 33 11.86 -15.77 -3.21
N VAL A 34 12.07 -17.01 -2.78
CA VAL A 34 11.10 -17.76 -1.99
C VAL A 34 10.83 -17.09 -0.65
N ASP A 35 11.87 -16.60 0.01
CA ASP A 35 11.71 -15.94 1.32
C ASP A 35 10.88 -14.67 1.21
N ALA A 36 11.10 -13.88 0.17
CA ALA A 36 10.31 -12.67 -0.07
C ALA A 36 8.85 -13.02 -0.34
N ALA A 37 8.60 -14.07 -1.15
CA ALA A 37 7.26 -14.52 -1.44
C ALA A 37 6.53 -14.99 -0.18
N HIS A 38 7.22 -15.75 0.68
CA HIS A 38 6.64 -16.23 1.93
C HIS A 38 6.33 -15.09 2.89
N ALA A 39 7.24 -14.12 3.01
CA ALA A 39 7.03 -12.96 3.87
C ALA A 39 5.82 -12.14 3.40
N TYR A 40 5.74 -11.87 2.10
CA TYR A 40 4.61 -11.15 1.52
C TYR A 40 3.30 -11.91 1.78
N GLY A 41 3.27 -13.21 1.51
CA GLY A 41 2.09 -14.03 1.73
C GLY A 41 1.66 -14.03 3.19
N GLY A 42 2.61 -14.11 4.11
CA GLY A 42 2.33 -14.05 5.54
C GLY A 42 1.71 -12.73 5.96
N PHE A 43 2.29 -11.61 5.55
CA PHE A 43 1.73 -10.30 5.86
C PHE A 43 0.36 -10.10 5.23
N MET A 44 0.17 -10.55 4.00
CA MET A 44 -1.13 -10.42 3.32
C MET A 44 -2.20 -11.26 3.98
N ALA A 45 -1.87 -12.49 4.40
CA ALA A 45 -2.82 -13.34 5.09
C ALA A 45 -3.29 -12.70 6.40
N HIS A 46 -2.36 -12.15 7.18
CA HIS A 46 -2.69 -11.47 8.42
C HIS A 46 -3.45 -10.16 8.21
N LEU A 47 -3.07 -9.39 7.19
CA LEU A 47 -3.75 -8.14 6.86
C LEU A 47 -5.20 -8.38 6.45
N THR A 48 -5.42 -9.30 5.53
CA THR A 48 -6.77 -9.57 5.04
C THR A 48 -7.65 -10.18 6.11
N ALA A 49 -7.11 -11.09 6.93
CA ALA A 49 -7.85 -11.65 8.06
C ALA A 49 -8.23 -10.56 9.08
N TRP A 50 -7.30 -9.66 9.37
CA TRP A 50 -7.58 -8.54 10.27
C TRP A 50 -8.67 -7.62 9.71
N CYS A 51 -8.60 -7.30 8.41
CA CYS A 51 -9.61 -6.47 7.77
C CYS A 51 -10.98 -7.13 7.82
N GLU A 52 -11.07 -8.43 7.54
CA GLU A 52 -12.34 -9.15 7.58
C GLU A 52 -12.90 -9.21 8.99
N HIS A 53 -12.06 -9.42 9.99
CA HIS A 53 -12.48 -9.42 11.38
C HIS A 53 -13.09 -8.08 11.79
N HIS A 54 -12.53 -6.98 11.33
CA HIS A 54 -12.99 -5.63 11.65
C HIS A 54 -13.99 -5.07 10.64
N GLN A 55 -14.39 -5.87 9.64
CA GLN A 55 -15.33 -5.46 8.60
C GLN A 55 -14.85 -4.23 7.83
N ILE A 56 -13.54 -4.19 7.55
CA ILE A 56 -12.92 -3.11 6.78
C ILE A 56 -12.67 -3.62 5.36
N PRO A 57 -13.18 -2.93 4.33
CA PRO A 57 -12.91 -3.33 2.96
C PRO A 57 -11.43 -3.17 2.61
N TYR A 58 -10.93 -4.07 1.78
CA TYR A 58 -9.54 -4.01 1.33
C TYR A 58 -9.44 -4.34 -0.15
N GLN A 59 -8.42 -3.80 -0.80
CA GLN A 59 -8.20 -4.00 -2.22
C GLN A 59 -6.72 -3.97 -2.56
N GLY A 60 -6.26 -4.98 -3.31
CA GLY A 60 -4.93 -4.97 -3.90
C GLY A 60 -4.91 -4.18 -5.19
N VAL A 61 -3.84 -3.47 -5.45
CA VAL A 61 -3.66 -2.68 -6.66
C VAL A 61 -2.36 -3.11 -7.34
N PRO A 62 -2.40 -3.53 -8.61
CA PRO A 62 -1.18 -3.93 -9.34
C PRO A 62 -0.19 -2.78 -9.42
N VAL A 63 1.09 -3.10 -9.33
CA VAL A 63 2.15 -2.10 -9.34
C VAL A 63 2.12 -1.24 -10.62
N GLY A 64 1.85 -1.85 -11.76
CA GLY A 64 1.74 -1.11 -13.02
C GLY A 64 0.62 -0.07 -13.00
N THR A 65 -0.48 -0.38 -12.35
CA THR A 65 -1.60 0.54 -12.19
C THR A 65 -1.22 1.74 -11.33
N ILE A 66 -0.51 1.49 -10.24
CA ILE A 66 -0.02 2.56 -9.35
C ILE A 66 0.93 3.49 -10.12
N LYS A 67 1.88 2.91 -10.85
CA LYS A 67 2.85 3.67 -11.64
C LYS A 67 2.19 4.50 -12.72
N LYS A 68 1.25 3.91 -13.43
CA LYS A 68 0.54 4.61 -14.51
C LYS A 68 -0.28 5.77 -13.97
N HIS A 69 -0.93 5.58 -12.85
CA HIS A 69 -1.71 6.65 -12.22
C HIS A 69 -0.82 7.81 -11.80
N ALA A 70 0.35 7.51 -11.22
CA ALA A 70 1.26 8.53 -10.72
C ALA A 70 2.02 9.28 -11.83
N THR A 71 2.43 8.57 -12.88
CA THR A 71 3.36 9.11 -13.88
C THR A 71 2.83 9.10 -15.30
N GLY A 72 1.76 8.38 -15.57
CA GLY A 72 1.27 8.14 -16.94
C GLY A 72 1.92 6.93 -17.61
N LYS A 73 2.90 6.29 -16.96
CA LYS A 73 3.64 5.16 -17.52
C LYS A 73 3.60 3.96 -16.58
N GLY A 74 3.06 2.84 -17.04
CA GLY A 74 2.98 1.63 -16.24
C GLY A 74 4.34 1.00 -15.89
N ASN A 75 5.40 1.40 -16.59
CA ASN A 75 6.75 0.89 -16.35
C ASN A 75 7.68 1.94 -15.75
N ALA A 76 7.14 2.95 -15.08
CA ALA A 76 7.94 4.01 -14.47
C ALA A 76 8.96 3.44 -13.49
N GLY A 77 10.15 4.01 -13.50
CA GLY A 77 11.22 3.62 -12.58
C GLY A 77 11.14 4.38 -11.27
N LYS A 78 12.07 4.03 -10.36
CA LYS A 78 12.12 4.64 -9.03
C LYS A 78 12.23 6.15 -9.07
N ALA A 79 13.11 6.67 -9.91
CA ALA A 79 13.30 8.12 -10.04
C ALA A 79 12.05 8.82 -10.54
N ASP A 80 11.31 8.17 -11.45
CA ASP A 80 10.06 8.73 -11.98
C ASP A 80 9.00 8.83 -10.90
N MET A 81 8.90 7.82 -10.04
CA MET A 81 7.94 7.80 -8.94
C MET A 81 8.27 8.89 -7.92
N ILE A 82 9.53 9.03 -7.56
CA ILE A 82 9.98 10.09 -6.64
C ILE A 82 9.66 11.46 -7.23
N ALA A 83 10.00 11.67 -8.51
CA ALA A 83 9.75 12.95 -9.18
C ALA A 83 8.25 13.27 -9.22
N ALA A 84 7.40 12.28 -9.48
CA ALA A 84 5.95 12.49 -9.51
C ALA A 84 5.43 12.95 -8.16
N MET A 85 5.92 12.36 -7.07
CA MET A 85 5.49 12.76 -5.72
C MET A 85 6.06 14.11 -5.33
N GLN A 86 7.28 14.44 -5.77
CA GLN A 86 7.84 15.77 -5.57
C GLN A 86 7.02 16.85 -6.28
N ALA A 87 6.52 16.55 -7.46
CA ALA A 87 5.66 17.48 -8.20
C ALA A 87 4.36 17.78 -7.46
N LEU A 88 3.91 16.87 -6.60
CA LEU A 88 2.73 17.06 -5.76
C LEU A 88 3.04 17.72 -4.41
N GLY A 89 4.29 18.11 -4.20
CA GLY A 89 4.69 18.83 -2.99
C GLY A 89 5.26 17.97 -1.86
N HIS A 90 5.49 16.69 -2.12
CA HIS A 90 6.06 15.79 -1.13
C HIS A 90 7.58 15.69 -1.26
N GLN A 91 8.22 15.17 -0.23
CA GLN A 91 9.66 14.93 -0.23
C GLN A 91 9.91 13.49 0.25
N PRO A 92 9.63 12.49 -0.59
CA PRO A 92 9.82 11.11 -0.18
C PRO A 92 11.31 10.83 0.04
N GLU A 93 11.62 10.11 1.11
CA GLU A 93 12.99 9.75 1.45
C GLU A 93 13.56 8.70 0.49
N ASP A 94 12.68 7.86 -0.06
CA ASP A 94 13.07 6.78 -0.97
C ASP A 94 11.90 6.42 -1.89
N ASP A 95 12.14 5.44 -2.74
CA ASP A 95 11.12 4.94 -3.68
C ASP A 95 9.97 4.24 -2.98
N ASN A 96 10.21 3.60 -1.83
CA ASN A 96 9.15 2.93 -1.08
C ASN A 96 8.13 3.94 -0.56
N GLU A 97 8.60 5.05 -0.03
CA GLU A 97 7.72 6.13 0.42
C GLU A 97 6.97 6.76 -0.75
N ALA A 98 7.66 6.95 -1.88
CA ALA A 98 7.01 7.47 -3.09
C ALA A 98 5.91 6.54 -3.58
N ASP A 99 6.14 5.23 -3.57
CA ASP A 99 5.15 4.24 -3.98
C ASP A 99 3.93 4.23 -3.03
N ALA A 100 4.17 4.35 -1.74
CA ALA A 100 3.08 4.42 -0.77
C ALA A 100 2.23 5.67 -0.95
N LEU A 101 2.86 6.83 -1.19
CA LEU A 101 2.15 8.07 -1.48
C LEU A 101 1.34 7.96 -2.77
N ALA A 102 1.94 7.36 -3.81
CA ALA A 102 1.26 7.16 -5.08
C ALA A 102 0.01 6.29 -4.92
N LEU A 103 0.11 5.24 -4.13
CA LEU A 103 -1.03 4.37 -3.84
C LEU A 103 -2.12 5.12 -3.06
N LEU A 104 -1.73 5.97 -2.13
CA LEU A 104 -2.68 6.79 -1.37
C LEU A 104 -3.47 7.71 -2.31
N TYR A 105 -2.80 8.40 -3.24
CA TYR A 105 -3.49 9.26 -4.19
C TYR A 105 -4.45 8.48 -5.08
N LEU A 106 -4.04 7.30 -5.54
CA LEU A 106 -4.91 6.45 -6.33
C LEU A 106 -6.14 6.03 -5.53
N ALA A 107 -5.96 5.64 -4.29
CA ALA A 107 -7.06 5.23 -3.42
C ALA A 107 -8.06 6.37 -3.18
N ILE A 108 -7.57 7.57 -2.93
CA ILE A 108 -8.40 8.75 -2.73
C ILE A 108 -9.23 9.03 -3.99
N GLU A 109 -8.59 8.96 -5.14
CA GLU A 109 -9.27 9.26 -6.40
C GLU A 109 -10.30 8.22 -6.79
N GLN A 110 -10.00 6.93 -6.57
CA GLN A 110 -10.90 5.86 -6.97
C GLN A 110 -12.04 5.60 -6.02
N GLY A 111 -11.75 5.53 -4.76
CA GLY A 111 -12.70 4.91 -3.87
C GLY A 111 -12.94 5.63 -2.57
N GLY A 112 -11.98 6.38 -2.14
CA GLY A 112 -12.05 6.96 -0.81
C GLY A 112 -13.21 7.92 -0.64
N MET A 113 -13.77 8.32 -1.73
CA MET A 113 -14.78 9.36 -1.70
C MET A 113 -16.19 8.86 -1.86
N ALA A 114 -16.32 7.61 -2.05
CA ALA A 114 -17.65 7.04 -2.22
C ALA A 114 -18.56 7.33 -1.02
#